data_00a661b0a3ac06338d24dbd78cd74890
#
_entry.id   00a661b0a3ac06338d24dbd78cd74890
#
_cell.length_a   1.000
_cell.length_b   1.000
_cell.length_c   1.000
_cell.angle_alpha   90.00
_cell.angle_beta   90.00
_cell.angle_gamma   90.00
#
_symmetry.space_group_name_H-M   'P 1'
#
loop_
_entity.id
_entity.type
_entity.pdbx_description
1 polymer ?
#
loop_
_entity_poly.entity_id
_entity_poly.type
_entity_poly.pdbx_seq_one_letter_code
_entity_poly.pdbx_strand_id
1 'polypeptide(L)'
;LIQTLEALGAEVRWASCNIFSTQDHAAAAIAANGTPVFATKGETLEEYWDYAHKIFEWADGGYPNLILDDGGDATLLCVLGPKAEKDISVLANPQNEEEEALFKVMKRYLAEKPGFYSAIRDAIGGVSEETTTGVHRLYQMAEKGELPFPAINVNDSVTKSKFDNLYGCRESLVDAIRRGTDVMLSGKVAVVCGYGDVGKGSAASLRQGGARVIVTEIDPICALQAAMEGYEVQTLDDTAGRADIYVTTTGNKDVITV
;
A
#
# COMPACT_ATOMS: atom_id res chain seq x y z
N LEU A 1 16.03 -1.14 -3.00
CA LEU A 1 15.45 -1.14 -4.34
C LEU A 1 15.94 0.06 -5.15
N ILE A 2 15.75 1.33 -4.70
CA ILE A 2 16.15 2.55 -5.41
C ILE A 2 17.63 2.49 -5.84
N GLN A 3 18.56 2.31 -4.89
CA GLN A 3 19.98 2.20 -5.18
C GLN A 3 20.36 1.08 -6.17
N THR A 4 19.62 -0.04 -6.13
CA THR A 4 19.81 -1.14 -7.07
C THR A 4 19.40 -0.75 -8.47
N LEU A 5 18.26 -0.08 -8.63
CA LEU A 5 17.77 0.40 -9.92
C LEU A 5 18.74 1.43 -10.53
N GLU A 6 19.19 2.39 -9.72
CA GLU A 6 20.17 3.40 -10.14
C GLU A 6 21.51 2.76 -10.55
N ALA A 7 21.98 1.76 -9.80
CA ALA A 7 23.18 1.01 -10.15
C ALA A 7 23.07 0.23 -11.47
N LEU A 8 21.84 -0.12 -11.86
CA LEU A 8 21.50 -0.72 -13.15
C LEU A 8 21.27 0.30 -14.27
N GLY A 9 21.41 1.60 -13.96
CA GLY A 9 21.30 2.69 -14.93
C GLY A 9 19.90 3.29 -15.07
N ALA A 10 18.98 2.99 -14.16
CA ALA A 10 17.67 3.62 -14.14
C ALA A 10 17.74 5.02 -13.51
N GLU A 11 16.97 5.95 -14.05
CA GLU A 11 16.63 7.19 -13.37
C GLU A 11 15.37 6.96 -12.52
N VAL A 12 15.41 7.36 -11.25
CA VAL A 12 14.36 7.07 -10.28
C VAL A 12 13.82 8.36 -9.69
N ARG A 13 12.48 8.43 -9.55
CA ARG A 13 11.78 9.44 -8.75
C ARG A 13 10.88 8.70 -7.77
N TRP A 14 10.86 9.10 -6.53
CA TRP A 14 10.19 8.36 -5.48
C TRP A 14 9.21 9.23 -4.68
N ALA A 15 8.00 8.70 -4.48
CA ALA A 15 7.01 9.19 -3.53
C ALA A 15 6.63 8.05 -2.57
N SER A 16 6.05 8.39 -1.42
CA SER A 16 5.49 7.40 -0.51
C SER A 16 4.24 6.75 -1.09
N CYS A 17 3.93 5.53 -0.66
CA CYS A 17 2.71 4.81 -1.05
C CYS A 17 1.50 5.14 -0.16
N ASN A 18 1.68 5.91 0.92
CA ASN A 18 0.64 6.41 1.81
C ASN A 18 1.20 7.47 2.77
N ILE A 19 0.31 8.18 3.47
CA ILE A 19 0.67 9.27 4.39
C ILE A 19 1.35 8.81 5.70
N PHE A 20 1.43 7.50 5.98
CA PHE A 20 1.86 6.98 7.29
C PHE A 20 3.29 6.41 7.28
N SER A 21 3.74 5.82 6.17
CA SER A 21 4.92 4.96 6.12
C SER A 21 6.24 5.69 5.99
N THR A 22 6.25 6.96 5.60
CA THR A 22 7.50 7.72 5.42
C THR A 22 8.28 7.85 6.72
N GLN A 23 9.59 7.59 6.61
CA GLN A 23 10.57 7.87 7.66
C GLN A 23 11.52 8.94 7.11
N ASP A 24 11.50 10.15 7.70
CA ASP A 24 12.24 11.31 7.19
C ASP A 24 13.74 11.07 7.05
N HIS A 25 14.36 10.31 7.97
CA HIS A 25 15.77 10.00 7.87
C HIS A 25 16.10 9.12 6.65
N ALA A 26 15.21 8.19 6.28
CA ALA A 26 15.37 7.37 5.08
C ALA A 26 15.13 8.19 3.81
N ALA A 27 14.08 9.01 3.79
CA ALA A 27 13.79 9.94 2.70
C ALA A 27 14.95 10.93 2.47
N ALA A 28 15.48 11.52 3.54
CA ALA A 28 16.63 12.42 3.50
C ALA A 28 17.90 11.73 3.00
N ALA A 29 18.16 10.48 3.41
CA ALA A 29 19.31 9.72 2.94
C ALA A 29 19.24 9.41 1.44
N ILE A 30 18.05 9.10 0.92
CA ILE A 30 17.82 8.88 -0.51
C ILE A 30 18.02 10.19 -1.28
N ALA A 31 17.43 11.29 -0.81
CA ALA A 31 17.59 12.60 -1.42
C ALA A 31 19.05 13.10 -1.42
N ALA A 32 19.79 12.82 -0.35
CA ALA A 32 21.21 13.17 -0.26
C ALA A 32 22.09 12.44 -1.30
N ASN A 33 21.64 11.30 -1.79
CA ASN A 33 22.30 10.57 -2.89
C ASN A 33 21.95 11.11 -4.28
N GLY A 34 21.07 12.12 -4.36
CA GLY A 34 20.70 12.79 -5.61
C GLY A 34 19.39 12.29 -6.23
N THR A 35 18.74 11.28 -5.66
CA THR A 35 17.43 10.81 -6.13
C THR A 35 16.34 11.82 -5.75
N PRO A 36 15.49 12.26 -6.69
CA PRO A 36 14.32 13.09 -6.35
C PRO A 36 13.33 12.34 -5.45
N VAL A 37 13.06 12.90 -4.28
CA VAL A 37 12.18 12.33 -3.25
C VAL A 37 11.04 13.30 -2.96
N PHE A 38 9.80 12.78 -3.00
CA PHE A 38 8.56 13.49 -2.74
C PHE A 38 7.80 12.76 -1.63
N ALA A 39 8.30 12.81 -0.42
CA ALA A 39 7.71 12.18 0.73
C ALA A 39 8.21 12.84 2.02
N THR A 40 7.28 13.16 2.92
CA THR A 40 7.57 13.75 4.22
C THR A 40 6.68 13.11 5.28
N LYS A 41 7.24 12.76 6.43
CA LYS A 41 6.43 12.21 7.51
C LYS A 41 5.42 13.24 8.01
N GLY A 42 4.15 12.84 8.10
CA GLY A 42 3.07 13.71 8.54
C GLY A 42 2.49 14.59 7.44
N GLU A 43 2.78 14.28 6.18
CA GLU A 43 2.11 14.90 5.03
C GLU A 43 0.60 14.70 5.10
N THR A 44 -0.14 15.70 4.65
CA THR A 44 -1.60 15.64 4.49
C THR A 44 -1.98 14.83 3.24
N LEU A 45 -3.24 14.40 3.14
CA LEU A 45 -3.74 13.74 1.92
C LEU A 45 -3.55 14.58 0.66
N GLU A 46 -3.71 15.92 0.76
CA GLU A 46 -3.50 16.80 -0.39
C GLU A 46 -2.01 16.86 -0.80
N GLU A 47 -1.09 16.95 0.17
CA GLU A 47 0.35 16.89 -0.10
C GLU A 47 0.78 15.55 -0.67
N TYR A 48 0.23 14.44 -0.15
CA TYR A 48 0.46 13.10 -0.68
C TYR A 48 0.10 13.00 -2.16
N TRP A 49 -1.11 13.42 -2.54
CA TRP A 49 -1.54 13.39 -3.94
C TRP A 49 -0.76 14.37 -4.83
N ASP A 50 -0.33 15.51 -4.29
CA ASP A 50 0.58 16.40 -5.00
C ASP A 50 1.95 15.75 -5.25
N TYR A 51 2.50 15.07 -4.25
CA TYR A 51 3.75 14.33 -4.36
C TYR A 51 3.64 13.14 -5.33
N ALA A 52 2.53 12.41 -5.29
CA ALA A 52 2.26 11.34 -6.24
C ALA A 52 2.22 11.84 -7.70
N HIS A 53 1.76 13.06 -7.95
CA HIS A 53 1.82 13.67 -9.28
C HIS A 53 3.26 14.06 -9.66
N LYS A 54 4.08 14.52 -8.72
CA LYS A 54 5.46 14.97 -8.99
C LYS A 54 6.39 13.87 -9.47
N ILE A 55 6.12 12.59 -9.19
CA ILE A 55 6.91 11.50 -9.76
C ILE A 55 6.84 11.44 -11.28
N PHE A 56 5.75 11.94 -11.86
CA PHE A 56 5.56 11.99 -13.32
C PHE A 56 6.16 13.26 -13.97
N GLU A 57 6.64 14.23 -13.20
CA GLU A 57 7.20 15.48 -13.70
C GLU A 57 8.72 15.42 -13.77
N TRP A 58 9.27 15.14 -14.94
CA TRP A 58 10.71 15.03 -15.13
C TRP A 58 11.33 16.36 -15.57
N ALA A 59 12.56 16.62 -15.15
CA ALA A 59 13.22 17.91 -15.36
C ALA A 59 13.47 18.25 -16.85
N ASP A 60 13.60 17.23 -17.68
CA ASP A 60 13.75 17.34 -19.12
C ASP A 60 12.41 17.50 -19.89
N GLY A 61 11.30 17.51 -19.15
CA GLY A 61 9.95 17.52 -19.71
C GLY A 61 9.45 16.17 -20.20
N GLY A 62 10.20 15.09 -19.95
CA GLY A 62 9.80 13.71 -20.22
C GLY A 62 8.87 13.14 -19.16
N TYR A 63 8.57 11.84 -19.30
CA TYR A 63 7.74 11.07 -18.40
C TYR A 63 8.42 9.74 -18.06
N PRO A 64 8.10 9.10 -16.92
CA PRO A 64 8.59 7.76 -16.62
C PRO A 64 8.06 6.77 -17.66
N ASN A 65 8.85 5.73 -17.92
CA ASN A 65 8.45 4.65 -18.82
C ASN A 65 7.98 3.39 -18.08
N LEU A 66 8.23 3.30 -16.78
CA LEU A 66 7.80 2.20 -15.90
C LEU A 66 7.36 2.76 -14.56
N ILE A 67 6.41 2.07 -13.93
CA ILE A 67 5.96 2.32 -12.56
C ILE A 67 6.29 1.09 -11.70
N LEU A 68 6.86 1.35 -10.52
CA LEU A 68 6.83 0.41 -9.40
C LEU A 68 5.79 0.96 -8.41
N ASP A 69 4.63 0.33 -8.37
CA ASP A 69 3.48 0.77 -7.58
C ASP A 69 3.31 -0.08 -6.31
N ASP A 70 2.74 0.52 -5.29
CA ASP A 70 2.44 -0.13 -4.01
C ASP A 70 1.11 0.41 -3.50
N GLY A 71 0.02 -0.22 -3.93
CA GLY A 71 -1.35 0.19 -3.68
C GLY A 71 -2.12 0.63 -4.92
N GLY A 72 -1.44 0.81 -6.06
CA GLY A 72 -2.06 1.11 -7.35
C GLY A 72 -2.43 2.59 -7.54
N ASP A 73 -1.90 3.51 -6.73
CA ASP A 73 -2.28 4.93 -6.80
C ASP A 73 -1.67 5.64 -8.02
N ALA A 74 -0.42 5.35 -8.36
CA ALA A 74 0.19 5.86 -9.59
C ALA A 74 -0.54 5.32 -10.84
N THR A 75 -0.91 4.05 -10.83
CA THR A 75 -1.72 3.43 -11.88
C THR A 75 -3.12 4.05 -11.95
N LEU A 76 -3.74 4.36 -10.81
CA LEU A 76 -5.05 5.03 -10.76
C LEU A 76 -5.01 6.38 -11.48
N LEU A 77 -3.95 7.17 -11.30
CA LEU A 77 -3.78 8.45 -12.02
C LEU A 77 -3.74 8.25 -13.54
N CYS A 78 -3.09 7.17 -14.02
CA CYS A 78 -3.02 6.82 -15.43
C CYS A 78 -4.36 6.32 -16.02
N VAL A 79 -5.29 5.86 -15.18
CA VAL A 79 -6.61 5.39 -15.59
C VAL A 79 -7.67 6.49 -15.47
N LEU A 80 -7.74 7.11 -14.29
CA LEU A 80 -8.76 8.11 -13.97
C LEU A 80 -8.48 9.46 -14.65
N GLY A 81 -7.21 9.86 -14.74
CA GLY A 81 -6.81 11.14 -15.31
C GLY A 81 -7.25 11.33 -16.74
N PRO A 82 -6.97 10.42 -17.68
CA PRO A 82 -7.45 10.53 -19.06
C PRO A 82 -8.99 10.49 -19.20
N LYS A 83 -9.70 9.86 -18.26
CA LYS A 83 -11.18 9.94 -18.22
C LYS A 83 -11.61 11.34 -17.82
N ALA A 84 -10.97 11.92 -16.80
CA ALA A 84 -11.25 13.27 -16.32
C ALA A 84 -10.88 14.37 -17.33
N GLU A 85 -9.87 14.16 -18.17
CA GLU A 85 -9.55 15.05 -19.30
C GLU A 85 -10.67 15.11 -20.34
N LYS A 86 -11.38 13.99 -20.53
CA LYS A 86 -12.51 13.91 -21.45
C LYS A 86 -13.81 14.42 -20.83
N ASP A 87 -14.02 14.09 -19.56
CA ASP A 87 -15.22 14.46 -18.82
C ASP A 87 -14.86 14.66 -17.33
N ILE A 88 -14.75 15.93 -16.93
CA ILE A 88 -14.42 16.31 -15.56
C ILE A 88 -15.49 15.87 -14.54
N SER A 89 -16.68 15.51 -14.99
CA SER A 89 -17.78 15.08 -14.11
C SER A 89 -17.47 13.77 -13.37
N VAL A 90 -16.51 12.97 -13.85
CA VAL A 90 -16.03 11.78 -13.15
C VAL A 90 -15.40 12.10 -11.78
N LEU A 91 -14.99 13.36 -11.56
CA LEU A 91 -14.44 13.87 -10.30
C LEU A 91 -15.48 14.66 -9.48
N ALA A 92 -16.79 14.48 -9.71
CA ALA A 92 -17.82 15.30 -9.06
C ALA A 92 -18.20 14.83 -7.67
N ASN A 93 -18.18 13.52 -7.41
CA ASN A 93 -18.75 12.91 -6.21
C ASN A 93 -17.72 12.02 -5.48
N PRO A 94 -16.81 12.59 -4.69
CA PRO A 94 -15.90 11.80 -3.85
C PRO A 94 -16.68 11.00 -2.80
N GLN A 95 -16.25 9.78 -2.51
CA GLN A 95 -16.91 8.88 -1.58
C GLN A 95 -16.30 8.93 -0.17
N ASN A 96 -15.11 9.51 -0.04
CA ASN A 96 -14.35 9.62 1.20
C ASN A 96 -13.36 10.80 1.12
N GLU A 97 -12.70 11.11 2.23
CA GLU A 97 -11.73 12.21 2.35
C GLU A 97 -10.52 12.04 1.41
N GLU A 98 -10.09 10.81 1.17
CA GLU A 98 -8.98 10.51 0.27
C GLU A 98 -9.33 10.85 -1.18
N GLU A 99 -10.50 10.44 -1.64
CA GLU A 99 -10.99 10.82 -2.99
C GLU A 99 -11.24 12.32 -3.10
N GLU A 100 -11.70 12.99 -2.04
CA GLU A 100 -11.87 14.44 -2.04
C GLU A 100 -10.53 15.15 -2.27
N ALA A 101 -9.47 14.74 -1.56
CA ALA A 101 -8.13 15.28 -1.73
C ALA A 101 -7.57 14.98 -3.12
N LEU A 102 -7.69 13.74 -3.58
CA LEU A 102 -7.29 13.32 -4.93
C LEU A 102 -7.97 14.18 -6.01
N PHE A 103 -9.30 14.27 -5.96
CA PHE A 103 -10.08 14.99 -6.97
C PHE A 103 -9.76 16.49 -6.98
N LYS A 104 -9.47 17.07 -5.81
CA LYS A 104 -9.01 18.45 -5.70
C LYS A 104 -7.69 18.67 -6.43
N VAL A 105 -6.69 17.81 -6.19
CA VAL A 105 -5.38 17.89 -6.82
C VAL A 105 -5.51 17.64 -8.33
N MET A 106 -6.27 16.61 -8.74
CA MET A 106 -6.49 16.31 -10.14
C MET A 106 -7.14 17.49 -10.91
N LYS A 107 -8.15 18.14 -10.34
CA LYS A 107 -8.78 19.32 -10.95
C LYS A 107 -7.80 20.47 -11.15
N ARG A 108 -6.86 20.67 -10.21
CA ARG A 108 -5.78 21.65 -10.36
C ARG A 108 -4.87 21.28 -11.53
N TYR A 109 -4.40 20.03 -11.61
CA TYR A 109 -3.54 19.56 -12.70
C TYR A 109 -4.23 19.64 -14.05
N LEU A 110 -5.52 19.30 -14.15
CA LEU A 110 -6.31 19.44 -15.38
C LEU A 110 -6.35 20.89 -15.89
N ALA A 111 -6.43 21.86 -14.97
CA ALA A 111 -6.46 23.28 -15.33
C ALA A 111 -5.07 23.83 -15.70
N GLU A 112 -4.02 23.42 -14.97
CA GLU A 112 -2.66 23.94 -15.15
C GLU A 112 -1.90 23.24 -16.27
N LYS A 113 -2.18 21.94 -16.51
CA LYS A 113 -1.44 21.07 -17.44
C LYS A 113 -2.41 20.24 -18.32
N PRO A 114 -3.13 20.86 -19.25
CA PRO A 114 -4.04 20.12 -20.15
C PRO A 114 -3.29 19.01 -20.92
N GLY A 115 -3.86 17.80 -20.95
CA GLY A 115 -3.26 16.65 -21.63
C GLY A 115 -2.20 15.89 -20.82
N PHE A 116 -1.90 16.31 -19.58
CA PHE A 116 -0.89 15.69 -18.73
C PHE A 116 -1.15 14.19 -18.47
N TYR A 117 -2.37 13.83 -18.12
CA TYR A 117 -2.69 12.43 -17.78
C TYR A 117 -2.68 11.50 -19.00
N SER A 118 -3.14 11.97 -20.13
CA SER A 118 -3.02 11.20 -21.38
C SER A 118 -1.57 11.00 -21.77
N ALA A 119 -0.73 12.02 -21.61
CA ALA A 119 0.69 11.95 -21.93
C ALA A 119 1.45 10.97 -21.01
N ILE A 120 1.20 11.00 -19.69
CA ILE A 120 1.83 10.03 -18.78
C ILE A 120 1.39 8.60 -19.08
N ARG A 121 0.07 8.37 -19.28
CA ARG A 121 -0.45 7.04 -19.64
C ARG A 121 0.22 6.48 -20.89
N ASP A 122 0.38 7.31 -21.93
CA ASP A 122 0.93 6.88 -23.21
C ASP A 122 2.46 6.64 -23.16
N ALA A 123 3.15 7.22 -22.18
CA ALA A 123 4.57 7.03 -21.95
C ALA A 123 4.89 5.75 -21.15
N ILE A 124 3.94 5.29 -20.31
CA ILE A 124 4.15 4.13 -19.44
C ILE A 124 4.06 2.84 -20.26
N GLY A 125 5.13 2.06 -20.23
CA GLY A 125 5.20 0.72 -20.85
C GLY A 125 4.69 -0.42 -19.97
N GLY A 126 4.54 -0.19 -18.66
CA GLY A 126 4.06 -1.19 -17.72
C GLY A 126 4.19 -0.78 -16.26
N VAL A 127 3.55 -1.58 -15.40
CA VAL A 127 3.60 -1.42 -13.94
C VAL A 127 3.97 -2.74 -13.27
N SER A 128 4.77 -2.67 -12.21
CA SER A 128 4.94 -3.75 -11.23
C SER A 128 4.24 -3.35 -9.95
N GLU A 129 3.36 -4.22 -9.43
CA GLU A 129 2.58 -3.95 -8.21
C GLU A 129 3.09 -4.81 -7.05
N GLU A 130 3.39 -4.16 -5.94
CA GLU A 130 4.06 -4.75 -4.76
C GLU A 130 3.09 -5.25 -3.68
N THR A 131 1.80 -4.85 -3.69
CA THR A 131 0.93 -5.12 -2.55
C THR A 131 -0.43 -5.70 -2.95
N THR A 132 -1.03 -6.48 -2.05
CA THR A 132 -2.31 -7.18 -2.26
C THR A 132 -3.43 -6.24 -2.70
N THR A 133 -3.56 -5.07 -2.06
CA THR A 133 -4.61 -4.09 -2.38
C THR A 133 -4.47 -3.57 -3.81
N GLY A 134 -3.26 -3.22 -4.22
CA GLY A 134 -2.99 -2.76 -5.59
C GLY A 134 -3.20 -3.86 -6.62
N VAL A 135 -2.76 -5.09 -6.34
CA VAL A 135 -3.01 -6.25 -7.21
C VAL A 135 -4.51 -6.47 -7.43
N HIS A 136 -5.33 -6.37 -6.39
CA HIS A 136 -6.79 -6.47 -6.53
C HIS A 136 -7.36 -5.35 -7.40
N ARG A 137 -6.88 -4.11 -7.27
CA ARG A 137 -7.27 -2.99 -8.15
C ARG A 137 -6.90 -3.26 -9.61
N LEU A 138 -5.70 -3.78 -9.86
CA LEU A 138 -5.24 -4.12 -11.22
C LEU A 138 -6.10 -5.22 -11.85
N TYR A 139 -6.43 -6.27 -11.11
CA TYR A 139 -7.35 -7.31 -11.60
C TYR A 139 -8.73 -6.74 -11.94
N GLN A 140 -9.30 -5.88 -11.09
CA GLN A 140 -10.58 -5.23 -11.37
C GLN A 140 -10.52 -4.35 -12.62
N MET A 141 -9.42 -3.60 -12.82
CA MET A 141 -9.21 -2.81 -14.03
C MET A 141 -9.08 -3.69 -15.27
N ALA A 142 -8.35 -4.81 -15.17
CA ALA A 142 -8.19 -5.77 -16.26
C ALA A 142 -9.53 -6.42 -16.66
N GLU A 143 -10.33 -6.86 -15.68
CA GLU A 143 -11.65 -7.44 -15.92
C GLU A 143 -12.62 -6.47 -16.62
N LYS A 144 -12.51 -5.19 -16.30
CA LYS A 144 -13.30 -4.12 -16.95
C LYS A 144 -12.73 -3.68 -18.30
N GLY A 145 -11.54 -4.19 -18.70
CA GLY A 145 -10.85 -3.72 -19.90
C GLY A 145 -10.32 -2.28 -19.81
N GLU A 146 -10.09 -1.78 -18.59
CA GLU A 146 -9.66 -0.41 -18.31
C GLU A 146 -8.16 -0.28 -18.07
N LEU A 147 -7.43 -1.39 -17.88
CA LEU A 147 -5.98 -1.39 -17.65
C LEU A 147 -5.25 -0.95 -18.92
N PRO A 148 -4.53 0.20 -18.91
CA PRO A 148 -4.01 0.78 -20.15
C PRO A 148 -2.68 0.20 -20.63
N PHE A 149 -1.98 -0.55 -19.79
CA PHE A 149 -0.65 -1.11 -20.06
C PHE A 149 -0.49 -2.45 -19.32
N PRO A 150 0.54 -3.27 -19.67
CA PRO A 150 0.84 -4.50 -18.96
C PRO A 150 1.12 -4.26 -17.46
N ALA A 151 0.59 -5.15 -16.61
CA ALA A 151 0.81 -5.12 -15.17
C ALA A 151 1.38 -6.46 -14.68
N ILE A 152 2.39 -6.39 -13.82
CA ILE A 152 3.04 -7.55 -13.23
C ILE A 152 2.73 -7.58 -11.74
N ASN A 153 2.11 -8.67 -11.29
CA ASN A 153 1.89 -8.95 -9.87
C ASN A 153 3.19 -9.47 -9.25
N VAL A 154 3.94 -8.59 -8.60
CA VAL A 154 5.16 -8.95 -7.85
C VAL A 154 4.81 -9.44 -6.45
N ASN A 155 3.68 -8.96 -5.88
CA ASN A 155 3.26 -9.33 -4.53
C ASN A 155 3.17 -10.85 -4.33
N ASP A 156 2.64 -11.58 -5.31
CA ASP A 156 2.45 -13.04 -5.21
C ASP A 156 3.67 -13.84 -5.67
N SER A 157 4.75 -13.18 -6.08
CA SER A 157 6.03 -13.84 -6.30
C SER A 157 6.50 -14.54 -5.01
N VAL A 158 6.97 -15.77 -5.12
CA VAL A 158 7.48 -16.54 -3.97
C VAL A 158 8.60 -15.79 -3.25
N THR A 159 9.47 -15.12 -4.00
CA THR A 159 10.58 -14.34 -3.44
C THR A 159 10.13 -13.01 -2.82
N LYS A 160 8.87 -12.59 -2.98
CA LYS A 160 8.30 -11.42 -2.31
C LYS A 160 7.36 -11.84 -1.17
N SER A 161 6.27 -12.56 -1.46
CA SER A 161 5.24 -12.87 -0.47
C SER A 161 5.73 -13.73 0.68
N LYS A 162 6.59 -14.71 0.41
CA LYS A 162 7.13 -15.60 1.44
C LYS A 162 8.29 -14.99 2.24
N PHE A 163 8.73 -13.78 1.89
CA PHE A 163 9.78 -13.04 2.59
C PHE A 163 9.24 -11.73 3.15
N ASP A 164 8.91 -10.75 2.33
CA ASP A 164 8.49 -9.43 2.80
C ASP A 164 7.15 -9.50 3.55
N ASN A 165 6.12 -10.09 2.95
CA ASN A 165 4.81 -10.17 3.60
C ASN A 165 4.88 -10.97 4.92
N LEU A 166 5.70 -12.01 4.98
CA LEU A 166 5.84 -12.86 6.16
C LEU A 166 6.81 -12.26 7.18
N TYR A 167 8.06 -12.08 6.81
CA TYR A 167 9.13 -11.67 7.75
C TYR A 167 9.16 -10.16 7.95
N GLY A 168 8.86 -9.36 6.92
CA GLY A 168 8.79 -7.91 7.03
C GLY A 168 7.68 -7.49 8.01
N CYS A 169 6.47 -8.05 7.86
CA CYS A 169 5.36 -7.77 8.77
C CYS A 169 5.58 -8.39 10.16
N ARG A 170 6.28 -9.53 10.25
CA ARG A 170 6.68 -10.11 11.53
C ARG A 170 7.54 -9.17 12.35
N GLU A 171 8.44 -8.44 11.70
CA GLU A 171 9.32 -7.46 12.37
C GLU A 171 8.59 -6.14 12.63
N SER A 172 7.96 -5.58 11.60
CA SER A 172 7.41 -4.24 11.64
C SER A 172 6.18 -4.08 12.53
N LEU A 173 5.33 -5.11 12.67
CA LEU A 173 4.12 -5.01 13.48
C LEU A 173 4.42 -4.71 14.94
N VAL A 174 5.25 -5.53 15.57
CA VAL A 174 5.55 -5.37 17.01
C VAL A 174 6.39 -4.13 17.28
N ASP A 175 7.24 -3.73 16.34
CA ASP A 175 7.97 -2.46 16.40
C ASP A 175 7.00 -1.29 16.38
N ALA A 176 6.04 -1.27 15.43
CA ALA A 176 5.05 -0.21 15.31
C ALA A 176 4.14 -0.11 16.56
N ILE A 177 3.65 -1.24 17.09
CA ILE A 177 2.83 -1.24 18.30
C ILE A 177 3.61 -0.65 19.48
N ARG A 178 4.85 -1.08 19.69
CA ARG A 178 5.67 -0.59 20.80
C ARG A 178 6.00 0.89 20.67
N ARG A 179 6.37 1.35 19.48
CA ARG A 179 6.66 2.77 19.23
C ARG A 179 5.42 3.66 19.33
N GLY A 180 4.28 3.18 18.83
CA GLY A 180 3.04 3.96 18.79
C GLY A 180 2.28 4.02 20.11
N THR A 181 2.44 3.01 20.98
CA THR A 181 1.61 2.88 22.18
C THR A 181 2.39 2.82 23.50
N ASP A 182 3.69 2.54 23.44
CA ASP A 182 4.55 2.30 24.62
C ASP A 182 3.99 1.21 25.56
N VAL A 183 3.24 0.23 24.99
CA VAL A 183 2.56 -0.83 25.74
C VAL A 183 3.34 -2.12 25.71
N MET A 184 3.40 -2.80 26.85
CA MET A 184 3.96 -4.13 26.96
C MET A 184 3.01 -5.16 26.33
N LEU A 185 3.53 -5.99 25.40
CA LEU A 185 2.76 -7.03 24.71
C LEU A 185 2.53 -8.28 25.57
N SER A 186 3.46 -8.57 26.47
CA SER A 186 3.42 -9.78 27.32
C SER A 186 2.15 -9.80 28.17
N GLY A 187 1.43 -10.93 28.13
CA GLY A 187 0.18 -11.14 28.84
C GLY A 187 -1.07 -10.57 28.16
N LYS A 188 -0.93 -9.75 27.12
CA LYS A 188 -2.05 -9.23 26.34
C LYS A 188 -2.73 -10.34 25.52
N VAL A 189 -4.00 -10.15 25.22
CA VAL A 189 -4.72 -10.95 24.22
C VAL A 189 -4.72 -10.16 22.91
N ALA A 190 -4.22 -10.77 21.85
CA ALA A 190 -4.18 -10.16 20.53
C ALA A 190 -4.97 -11.01 19.53
N VAL A 191 -5.87 -10.37 18.79
CA VAL A 191 -6.61 -10.98 17.68
C VAL A 191 -5.96 -10.58 16.37
N VAL A 192 -5.61 -11.57 15.56
CA VAL A 192 -5.09 -11.37 14.19
C VAL A 192 -6.17 -11.80 13.21
N CYS A 193 -6.70 -10.85 12.46
CA CYS A 193 -7.72 -11.07 11.44
C CYS A 193 -7.04 -11.38 10.11
N GLY A 194 -7.05 -12.65 9.73
CA GLY A 194 -6.37 -13.20 8.56
C GLY A 194 -5.15 -14.05 8.95
N TYR A 195 -4.92 -15.14 8.21
CA TYR A 195 -3.77 -16.03 8.39
C TYR A 195 -3.08 -16.38 7.07
N GLY A 196 -3.04 -15.42 6.15
CA GLY A 196 -2.16 -15.40 5.00
C GLY A 196 -0.70 -15.12 5.43
N ASP A 197 0.17 -14.74 4.51
CA ASP A 197 1.59 -14.52 4.83
C ASP A 197 1.78 -13.41 5.88
N VAL A 198 1.08 -12.28 5.73
CA VAL A 198 1.10 -11.18 6.72
C VAL A 198 0.56 -11.63 8.08
N GLY A 199 -0.55 -12.34 8.10
CA GLY A 199 -1.16 -12.87 9.34
C GLY A 199 -0.27 -13.85 10.06
N LYS A 200 0.38 -14.76 9.34
CA LYS A 200 1.35 -15.73 9.90
C LYS A 200 2.54 -15.03 10.57
N GLY A 201 3.11 -14.04 9.89
CA GLY A 201 4.20 -13.23 10.44
C GLY A 201 3.78 -12.47 11.69
N SER A 202 2.64 -11.79 11.61
CA SER A 202 2.05 -11.00 12.68
C SER A 202 1.74 -11.85 13.93
N ALA A 203 1.05 -12.98 13.75
CA ALA A 203 0.73 -13.90 14.84
C ALA A 203 1.98 -14.45 15.52
N ALA A 204 3.00 -14.82 14.73
CA ALA A 204 4.25 -15.33 15.24
C ALA A 204 4.99 -14.30 16.10
N SER A 205 5.10 -13.06 15.68
CA SER A 205 5.80 -12.00 16.44
C SER A 205 5.05 -11.59 17.71
N LEU A 206 3.72 -11.52 17.66
CA LEU A 206 2.91 -11.26 18.85
C LEU A 206 3.06 -12.37 19.90
N ARG A 207 2.99 -13.64 19.48
CA ARG A 207 3.23 -14.79 20.36
C ARG A 207 4.64 -14.78 20.94
N GLN A 208 5.65 -14.49 20.13
CA GLN A 208 7.03 -14.37 20.57
C GLN A 208 7.22 -13.20 21.55
N GLY A 209 6.44 -12.12 21.42
CA GLY A 209 6.38 -11.01 22.35
C GLY A 209 5.65 -11.32 23.67
N GLY A 210 5.12 -12.53 23.83
CA GLY A 210 4.43 -13.00 25.04
C GLY A 210 2.92 -12.72 25.06
N ALA A 211 2.34 -12.31 23.93
CA ALA A 211 0.89 -12.18 23.80
C ALA A 211 0.21 -13.56 23.61
N ARG A 212 -1.02 -13.68 24.09
CA ARG A 212 -1.92 -14.78 23.76
C ARG A 212 -2.63 -14.42 22.45
N VAL A 213 -2.38 -15.19 21.40
CA VAL A 213 -2.87 -14.86 20.06
C VAL A 213 -4.09 -15.71 19.70
N ILE A 214 -5.12 -15.05 19.23
CA ILE A 214 -6.31 -15.63 18.62
C ILE A 214 -6.28 -15.24 17.14
N VAL A 215 -6.57 -16.18 16.25
CA VAL A 215 -6.64 -15.96 14.80
C VAL A 215 -8.09 -16.03 14.35
N THR A 216 -8.50 -15.11 13.51
CA THR A 216 -9.76 -15.22 12.75
C THR A 216 -9.44 -15.39 11.27
N GLU A 217 -10.08 -16.35 10.61
CA GLU A 217 -9.79 -16.67 9.21
C GLU A 217 -11.00 -17.31 8.54
N ILE A 218 -11.27 -16.88 7.31
CA ILE A 218 -12.39 -17.41 6.50
C ILE A 218 -11.97 -18.58 5.60
N ASP A 219 -10.68 -18.62 5.20
CA ASP A 219 -10.14 -19.74 4.42
C ASP A 219 -9.91 -20.94 5.36
N PRO A 220 -10.59 -22.07 5.14
CA PRO A 220 -10.49 -23.23 6.02
C PRO A 220 -9.08 -23.86 6.03
N ILE A 221 -8.30 -23.68 4.97
CA ILE A 221 -6.92 -24.20 4.91
C ILE A 221 -6.03 -23.34 5.80
N CYS A 222 -6.10 -22.03 5.68
CA CYS A 222 -5.35 -21.10 6.53
C CYS A 222 -5.78 -21.21 8.00
N ALA A 223 -7.09 -21.36 8.27
CA ALA A 223 -7.59 -21.59 9.63
C ALA A 223 -7.05 -22.90 10.23
N LEU A 224 -7.03 -23.98 9.46
CA LEU A 224 -6.45 -25.26 9.90
C LEU A 224 -4.94 -25.14 10.16
N GLN A 225 -4.21 -24.40 9.32
CA GLN A 225 -2.78 -24.14 9.55
C GLN A 225 -2.57 -23.40 10.89
N ALA A 226 -3.38 -22.36 11.17
CA ALA A 226 -3.32 -21.64 12.44
C ALA A 226 -3.56 -22.57 13.64
N ALA A 227 -4.58 -23.43 13.56
CA ALA A 227 -4.88 -24.41 14.59
C ALA A 227 -3.74 -25.43 14.78
N MET A 228 -3.14 -25.94 13.70
CA MET A 228 -2.01 -26.87 13.74
C MET A 228 -0.74 -26.24 14.34
N GLU A 229 -0.60 -24.91 14.18
CA GLU A 229 0.51 -24.17 14.82
C GLU A 229 0.21 -23.78 16.28
N GLY A 230 -0.95 -24.19 16.82
CA GLY A 230 -1.32 -24.04 18.22
C GLY A 230 -1.94 -22.67 18.56
N TYR A 231 -2.49 -21.98 17.59
CA TYR A 231 -3.32 -20.79 17.84
C TYR A 231 -4.76 -21.19 18.14
N GLU A 232 -5.43 -20.41 18.99
CA GLU A 232 -6.88 -20.44 19.11
C GLU A 232 -7.46 -19.82 17.82
N VAL A 233 -8.40 -20.51 17.16
CA VAL A 233 -9.09 -20.03 15.97
C VAL A 233 -10.56 -19.79 16.30
N GLN A 234 -11.04 -18.56 16.09
CA GLN A 234 -12.39 -18.14 16.45
C GLN A 234 -12.98 -17.25 15.35
N THR A 235 -14.30 -16.99 15.41
CA THR A 235 -14.92 -15.92 14.65
C THR A 235 -14.58 -14.57 15.27
N LEU A 236 -14.69 -13.48 14.51
CA LEU A 236 -14.42 -12.14 15.04
C LEU A 236 -15.41 -11.79 16.17
N ASP A 237 -16.69 -12.15 16.00
CA ASP A 237 -17.75 -11.91 17.00
C ASP A 237 -17.43 -12.58 18.35
N ASP A 238 -16.89 -13.80 18.34
CA ASP A 238 -16.50 -14.52 19.54
C ASP A 238 -15.29 -13.89 20.25
N THR A 239 -14.56 -13.01 19.58
CA THR A 239 -13.40 -12.31 20.15
C THR A 239 -13.77 -10.93 20.71
N ALA A 240 -14.96 -10.42 20.42
CA ALA A 240 -15.40 -9.11 20.88
C ALA A 240 -15.35 -9.01 22.42
N GLY A 241 -14.68 -7.97 22.92
CA GLY A 241 -14.49 -7.74 24.35
C GLY A 241 -13.48 -8.68 25.05
N ARG A 242 -12.84 -9.59 24.32
CA ARG A 242 -11.82 -10.51 24.87
C ARG A 242 -10.37 -10.03 24.64
N ALA A 243 -10.15 -9.19 23.65
CA ALA A 243 -8.82 -8.80 23.23
C ALA A 243 -8.46 -7.38 23.62
N ASP A 244 -7.17 -7.20 23.89
CA ASP A 244 -6.55 -5.89 24.12
C ASP A 244 -6.07 -5.26 22.80
N ILE A 245 -5.73 -6.10 21.81
CA ILE A 245 -5.13 -5.68 20.54
C ILE A 245 -5.83 -6.41 19.40
N TYR A 246 -6.24 -5.66 18.38
CA TYR A 246 -6.76 -6.19 17.13
C TYR A 246 -5.85 -5.77 15.97
N VAL A 247 -5.51 -6.73 15.11
CA VAL A 247 -4.63 -6.54 13.94
C VAL A 247 -5.32 -7.08 12.71
N THR A 248 -5.56 -6.25 11.72
CA THR A 248 -6.11 -6.67 10.43
C THR A 248 -4.99 -6.93 9.42
N THR A 249 -5.05 -8.06 8.74
CA THR A 249 -3.99 -8.52 7.82
C THR A 249 -4.53 -9.10 6.51
N THR A 250 -5.74 -8.71 6.13
CA THR A 250 -6.46 -9.32 4.99
C THR A 250 -6.30 -8.56 3.67
N GLY A 251 -5.72 -7.36 3.67
CA GLY A 251 -5.69 -6.48 2.50
C GLY A 251 -7.07 -5.92 2.11
N ASN A 252 -8.06 -6.02 3.00
CA ASN A 252 -9.42 -5.49 2.81
C ASN A 252 -9.69 -4.37 3.81
N LYS A 253 -10.66 -3.52 3.47
CA LYS A 253 -11.24 -2.54 4.40
C LYS A 253 -12.44 -3.14 5.14
N ASP A 254 -12.87 -2.47 6.20
CA ASP A 254 -14.06 -2.80 6.97
C ASP A 254 -14.06 -4.24 7.53
N VAL A 255 -12.87 -4.76 7.88
CA VAL A 255 -12.68 -6.09 8.47
C VAL A 255 -13.26 -6.13 9.89
N ILE A 256 -13.11 -5.02 10.62
CA ILE A 256 -13.70 -4.80 11.94
C ILE A 256 -14.67 -3.63 11.80
N THR A 257 -15.94 -3.86 12.03
CA THR A 257 -17.01 -2.85 12.02
C THR A 257 -17.50 -2.56 13.43
N VAL A 258 -18.16 -1.41 13.60
CA VAL A 258 -18.79 -1.01 14.88
C VAL A 258 -20.11 -1.75 15.07
#